data_9d6754e505a6e75524e7cdae4afc3822
#
_entry.id   9d6754e505a6e75524e7cdae4afc3822
#
_cell.length_a   1.000
_cell.length_b   1.000
_cell.length_c   1.000
_cell.angle_alpha   90.00
_cell.angle_beta   90.00
_cell.angle_gamma   90.00
#
_symmetry.space_group_name_H-M   'P 1'
#
loop_
_entity.id
_entity.type
_entity.pdbx_description
1 polymer ?
#
loop_
_entity_poly.entity_id
_entity_poly.type
_entity_poly.pdbx_seq_one_letter_code
_entity_poly.pdbx_strand_id
1 'polypeptide(L)'
;MKPKGVIVLAFLLFAAPANAGEIYGTVTEGGKPVAAGVKVEIKVAGQIYAGETDKFGSYRVIVKEKGKGMLTVHFNGQSPSFGLFSYDKSTRYDYILEMKDSTLSIRRK
;
A
#
# COMPACT_ATOMS: atom_id res chain seq x y z
N MET A 1 16.64 21.43 -24.71
CA MET A 1 16.28 20.78 -24.32
C MET A 1 16.22 20.16 -24.08
N LYS A 2 16.49 20.24 -23.95
CA LYS A 2 16.22 19.48 -23.47
C LYS A 2 16.03 18.79 -23.02
N PRO A 3 16.22 18.77 -22.85
CA PRO A 3 15.90 17.88 -22.17
C PRO A 3 15.73 17.44 -21.82
N LYS A 4 16.02 17.68 -21.81
CA LYS A 4 15.63 17.01 -21.15
C LYS A 4 15.45 16.34 -20.64
N GLY A 5 15.77 16.47 -20.67
CA GLY A 5 15.53 15.62 -19.89
C GLY A 5 15.68 15.03 -19.49
N VAL A 6 15.93 15.18 -19.41
CA VAL A 6 15.84 14.36 -18.67
C VAL A 6 15.72 13.90 -18.01
N ILE A 7 15.98 14.10 -17.93
CA ILE A 7 15.63 13.46 -17.04
C ILE A 7 15.52 12.94 -16.52
N VAL A 8 15.90 13.06 -16.37
CA VAL A 8 15.60 12.29 -15.47
C VAL A 8 15.29 11.83 -14.96
N LEU A 9 15.50 12.09 -14.95
CA LEU A 9 15.04 11.42 -14.07
C LEU A 9 15.00 10.68 -13.76
N ALA A 10 15.36 10.70 -13.70
CA ALA A 10 15.21 9.81 -13.03
C ALA A 10 15.36 9.24 -12.64
N PHE A 11 15.81 9.41 -12.37
CA PHE A 11 15.74 8.67 -11.59
C PHE A 11 15.76 8.45 -10.79
N LEU A 12 15.97 9.01 -10.83
CA LEU A 12 15.78 8.72 -9.89
C LEU A 12 15.39 8.10 -9.53
N LEU A 13 15.67 7.96 -9.51
CA LEU A 13 15.31 7.18 -8.94
C LEU A 13 15.23 6.54 -8.53
N PHE A 14 15.61 6.31 -8.41
CA PHE A 14 15.56 5.56 -7.79
C PHE A 14 15.62 4.93 -6.77
N ALA A 15 15.97 5.13 -6.78
CA ALA A 15 16.41 4.22 -5.74
C ALA A 15 15.83 4.64 -4.39
N ALA A 16 15.19 3.72 -3.72
CA ALA A 16 14.66 4.01 -2.40
C ALA A 16 15.81 4.33 -1.45
N PRO A 17 15.64 5.26 -0.48
CA PRO A 17 16.62 5.46 0.56
C PRO A 17 16.93 4.17 1.30
N ALA A 18 18.18 4.00 1.73
CA ALA A 18 18.61 2.76 2.37
C ALA A 18 17.82 2.42 3.63
N ASN A 19 17.28 3.44 4.32
CA ASN A 19 16.52 3.23 5.55
C ASN A 19 15.01 3.37 5.35
N ALA A 20 14.55 3.34 4.12
CA ALA A 20 13.12 3.34 3.84
C ALA A 20 12.58 1.94 4.04
N GLY A 21 11.40 1.84 4.65
CA GLY A 21 10.71 0.58 4.80
C GLY A 21 9.86 0.28 3.59
N GLU A 22 9.55 -0.99 3.43
CA GLU A 22 8.65 -1.46 2.40
C GLU A 22 7.53 -2.24 3.08
N ILE A 23 6.30 -1.90 2.76
CA ILE A 23 5.14 -2.65 3.25
C ILE A 23 4.51 -3.35 2.06
N TYR A 24 4.36 -4.65 2.16
CA TYR A 24 3.87 -5.46 1.06
C TYR A 24 3.00 -6.58 1.60
N GLY A 25 2.25 -7.20 0.71
CA GLY A 25 1.41 -8.32 1.09
C GLY A 25 0.31 -8.52 0.09
N THR A 26 -0.77 -9.15 0.52
CA THR A 26 -1.91 -9.45 -0.33
C THR A 26 -3.19 -8.92 0.29
N VAL A 27 -4.17 -8.66 -0.57
CA VAL A 27 -5.52 -8.30 -0.16
C VAL A 27 -6.46 -9.29 -0.83
N THR A 28 -7.27 -9.97 -0.02
CA THR A 28 -8.25 -10.93 -0.50
C THR A 28 -9.64 -10.53 -0.05
N GLU A 29 -10.65 -11.01 -0.76
CA GLU A 29 -12.05 -10.83 -0.41
C GLU A 29 -12.79 -12.08 -0.84
N GLY A 30 -13.52 -12.70 0.10
CA GLY A 30 -14.21 -13.94 -0.18
C GLY A 30 -13.28 -15.10 -0.51
N GLY A 31 -12.05 -15.09 0.02
CA GLY A 31 -11.08 -16.14 -0.24
C GLY A 31 -10.35 -16.02 -1.55
N LYS A 32 -10.57 -14.93 -2.29
CA LYS A 32 -9.94 -14.71 -3.59
C LYS A 32 -9.17 -13.40 -3.60
N PRO A 33 -8.10 -13.31 -4.40
CA PRO A 33 -7.40 -12.03 -4.54
C PRO A 33 -8.34 -10.97 -5.08
N VAL A 34 -8.18 -9.74 -4.60
CA VAL A 34 -8.90 -8.61 -5.22
C VAL A 34 -8.31 -8.35 -6.60
N ALA A 35 -9.07 -7.67 -7.45
CA ALA A 35 -8.64 -7.36 -8.81
C ALA A 35 -7.45 -6.41 -8.79
N ALA A 36 -6.76 -6.32 -9.93
CA ALA A 36 -5.70 -5.33 -10.12
C ALA A 36 -6.29 -3.93 -10.06
N GLY A 37 -5.49 -2.98 -9.56
CA GLY A 37 -5.89 -1.58 -9.54
C GLY A 37 -6.62 -1.13 -8.29
N VAL A 38 -6.72 -1.98 -7.28
CA VAL A 38 -7.30 -1.58 -5.99
C VAL A 38 -6.28 -0.71 -5.26
N LYS A 39 -6.69 0.50 -4.90
CA LYS A 39 -5.78 1.46 -4.28
C LYS A 39 -5.56 1.13 -2.81
N VAL A 40 -4.30 1.13 -2.42
CA VAL A 40 -3.87 0.92 -1.04
C VAL A 40 -3.10 2.15 -0.61
N GLU A 41 -3.54 2.78 0.47
CA GLU A 41 -2.87 3.96 1.02
C GLU A 41 -2.36 3.66 2.41
N ILE A 42 -1.16 4.13 2.71
CA ILE A 42 -0.58 4.00 4.04
C ILE A 42 -0.20 5.38 4.53
N LYS A 43 -0.73 5.74 5.68
CA LYS A 43 -0.47 7.04 6.30
C LYS A 43 0.39 6.82 7.54
N VAL A 44 1.56 7.45 7.57
CA VAL A 44 2.48 7.40 8.71
C VAL A 44 3.02 8.80 8.92
N ALA A 45 3.00 9.28 10.15
CA ALA A 45 3.56 10.59 10.52
C ALA A 45 3.00 11.72 9.65
N GLY A 46 1.72 11.64 9.30
CA GLY A 46 1.07 12.68 8.49
C GLY A 46 1.37 12.60 7.00
N GLN A 47 2.18 11.66 6.55
CA GLN A 47 2.50 11.47 5.14
C GLN A 47 1.72 10.29 4.58
N ILE A 48 1.29 10.42 3.35
CA ILE A 48 0.50 9.37 2.67
C ILE A 48 1.34 8.77 1.56
N TYR A 49 1.40 7.45 1.55
CA TYR A 49 2.08 6.67 0.52
C TYR A 49 1.05 5.75 -0.10
N ALA A 50 1.11 5.56 -1.40
CA ALA A 50 0.07 4.81 -2.10
C ALA A 50 0.66 3.81 -3.07
N GLY A 51 -0.10 2.76 -3.32
CA GLY A 51 0.17 1.78 -4.34
C GLY A 51 -1.13 1.17 -4.79
N GLU A 52 -1.04 0.23 -5.72
CA GLU A 52 -2.20 -0.48 -6.24
C GLU A 52 -1.92 -1.96 -6.25
N THR A 53 -2.97 -2.75 -6.11
CA THR A 53 -2.83 -4.20 -6.22
C THR A 53 -2.59 -4.63 -7.66
N ASP A 54 -1.90 -5.74 -7.82
CA ASP A 54 -1.76 -6.40 -9.11
C ASP A 54 -2.84 -7.48 -9.27
N LYS A 55 -2.74 -8.27 -10.33
CA LYS A 55 -3.75 -9.29 -10.64
C LYS A 55 -3.79 -10.43 -9.61
N PHE A 56 -2.81 -10.51 -8.75
CA PHE A 56 -2.77 -11.51 -7.68
C PHE A 56 -3.23 -10.93 -6.34
N GLY A 57 -3.72 -9.69 -6.35
CA GLY A 57 -4.10 -9.00 -5.12
C GLY A 57 -2.90 -8.56 -4.29
N SER A 58 -1.71 -8.58 -4.86
CA SER A 58 -0.50 -8.19 -4.15
C SER A 58 -0.29 -6.68 -4.25
N TYR A 59 0.21 -6.09 -3.18
CA TYR A 59 0.54 -4.68 -3.14
C TYR A 59 1.93 -4.50 -2.55
N ARG A 60 2.54 -3.37 -2.87
CA ARG A 60 3.85 -2.97 -2.35
C ARG A 60 3.88 -1.45 -2.27
N VAL A 61 4.23 -0.94 -1.10
CA VAL A 61 4.30 0.50 -0.85
C VAL A 61 5.61 0.80 -0.14
N ILE A 62 6.38 1.74 -0.69
CA ILE A 62 7.59 2.22 -0.03
C ILE A 62 7.19 3.33 0.91
N VAL A 63 7.48 3.16 2.20
CA VAL A 63 7.10 4.10 3.25
C VAL A 63 8.38 4.62 3.90
N LYS A 64 8.61 5.92 3.75
CA LYS A 64 9.86 6.53 4.24
C LYS A 64 9.84 6.79 5.75
N GLU A 65 8.64 6.89 6.33
CA GLU A 65 8.50 7.19 7.75
C GLU A 65 8.38 5.91 8.56
N LYS A 66 8.91 5.93 9.77
CA LYS A 66 8.76 4.83 10.72
C LYS A 66 7.71 5.19 11.75
N GLY A 67 7.07 4.19 12.32
CA GLY A 67 6.13 4.38 13.40
C GLY A 67 4.76 3.82 13.10
N LYS A 68 3.83 4.16 13.96
CA LYS A 68 2.44 3.72 13.81
C LYS A 68 1.83 4.38 12.58
N GLY A 69 1.04 3.61 11.87
CA GLY A 69 0.35 4.10 10.70
C GLY A 69 -0.99 3.42 10.51
N MET A 70 -1.62 3.80 9.43
CA MET A 70 -2.93 3.28 9.06
C MET A 70 -2.91 2.92 7.60
N LEU A 71 -3.31 1.69 7.29
CA LEU A 71 -3.48 1.26 5.92
C LEU A 71 -4.96 1.34 5.58
N THR A 72 -5.27 1.92 4.44
CA THR A 72 -6.64 2.05 3.93
C THR A 72 -6.72 1.40 2.56
N VAL A 73 -7.71 0.55 2.37
CA VAL A 73 -7.99 -0.06 1.07
C VAL A 73 -9.24 0.58 0.51
N HIS A 74 -9.16 1.08 -0.72
CA HIS A 74 -10.31 1.67 -1.40
C HIS A 74 -10.93 0.61 -2.30
N PHE A 75 -12.08 0.12 -1.90
CA PHE A 75 -12.70 -1.02 -2.57
C PHE A 75 -14.22 -0.87 -2.56
N ASN A 76 -14.84 -0.97 -3.74
CA ASN A 76 -16.31 -0.90 -3.88
C ASN A 76 -16.91 0.34 -3.22
N GLY A 77 -16.24 1.49 -3.37
CA GLY A 77 -16.74 2.75 -2.82
C GLY A 77 -16.59 2.90 -1.32
N GLN A 78 -15.92 1.96 -0.67
CA GLN A 78 -15.67 2.01 0.76
C GLN A 78 -14.17 2.04 1.02
N SER A 79 -13.78 2.47 2.21
CA SER A 79 -12.37 2.70 2.53
C SER A 79 -12.06 2.20 3.94
N PRO A 80 -12.13 0.88 4.16
CA PRO A 80 -11.80 0.34 5.47
C PRO A 80 -10.32 0.51 5.76
N SER A 81 -10.00 0.67 7.04
CA SER A 81 -8.63 0.92 7.49
C SER A 81 -8.22 -0.04 8.58
N PHE A 82 -6.93 -0.31 8.67
CA PHE A 82 -6.36 -1.16 9.70
C PHE A 82 -5.02 -0.59 10.13
N GLY A 83 -4.75 -0.61 11.43
CA GLY A 83 -3.50 -0.09 11.96
C GLY A 83 -2.33 -1.01 11.61
N LEU A 84 -1.17 -0.39 11.39
CA LEU A 84 0.06 -1.12 11.14
C LEU A 84 1.23 -0.37 11.75
N PHE A 85 2.41 -0.96 11.62
CA PHE A 85 3.64 -0.33 12.06
C PHE A 85 4.65 -0.37 10.92
N SER A 86 5.25 0.78 10.63
CA SER A 86 6.26 0.89 9.58
C SER A 86 7.64 0.85 10.21
N TYR A 87 8.48 -0.02 9.68
CA TYR A 87 9.87 -0.18 10.12
C TYR A 87 10.81 0.27 9.01
N ASP A 88 12.09 0.23 9.27
CA ASP A 88 13.11 0.56 8.26
C ASP A 88 13.53 -0.66 7.43
N LYS A 89 12.68 -1.65 7.36
CA LYS A 89 12.89 -2.88 6.59
C LYS A 89 11.57 -3.32 5.98
N SER A 90 11.63 -4.31 5.11
CA SER A 90 10.42 -4.87 4.50
C SER A 90 9.57 -5.59 5.54
N THR A 91 8.29 -5.32 5.54
CA THR A 91 7.34 -5.94 6.46
C THR A 91 6.11 -6.38 5.69
N ARG A 92 5.68 -7.60 5.94
CA ARG A 92 4.53 -8.18 5.25
C ARG A 92 3.27 -8.03 6.08
N TYR A 93 2.22 -7.52 5.45
CA TYR A 93 0.88 -7.46 6.01
C TYR A 93 -0.10 -7.96 4.98
N ASP A 94 -0.74 -9.08 5.28
CA ASP A 94 -1.80 -9.63 4.43
C ASP A 94 -3.14 -9.29 5.06
N TYR A 95 -4.09 -8.85 4.24
CA TYR A 95 -5.38 -8.39 4.73
C TYR A 95 -6.51 -9.13 4.05
N ILE A 96 -7.61 -9.25 4.79
CA ILE A 96 -8.84 -9.88 4.32
C ILE A 96 -9.93 -8.82 4.40
N LEU A 97 -10.62 -8.62 3.28
CA LEU A 97 -11.80 -7.78 3.22
C LEU A 97 -13.03 -8.65 3.37
N GLU A 98 -13.97 -8.19 4.17
CA GLU A 98 -15.22 -8.92 4.39
C GLU A 98 -16.38 -7.94 4.27
N MET A 99 -17.38 -8.33 3.47
CA MET A 99 -18.61 -7.57 3.34
C MET A 99 -19.64 -8.16 4.29
N LYS A 100 -20.21 -7.33 5.17
CA LYS A 100 -21.22 -7.76 6.09
C LYS A 100 -22.27 -6.66 6.19
N ASP A 101 -23.53 -6.99 5.86
CA ASP A 101 -24.63 -6.03 5.92
C ASP A 101 -24.32 -4.75 5.17
N SER A 102 -23.75 -4.88 3.97
CA SER A 102 -23.37 -3.78 3.08
C SER A 102 -22.21 -2.93 3.62
N THR A 103 -21.55 -3.36 4.70
CA THR A 103 -20.40 -2.67 5.25
C THR A 103 -19.14 -3.51 5.04
N LEU A 104 -18.16 -2.89 4.41
CA LEU A 104 -16.88 -3.54 4.16
C LEU A 104 -15.97 -3.35 5.38
N SER A 105 -15.43 -4.44 5.87
CA SER A 105 -14.46 -4.39 6.95
C SER A 105 -13.14 -5.01 6.50
N ILE A 106 -12.07 -4.71 7.23
CA ILE A 106 -10.75 -5.22 6.93
C ILE A 106 -10.14 -5.80 8.20
N ARG A 107 -9.49 -6.93 8.06
CA ARG A 107 -8.74 -7.51 9.16
C ARG A 107 -7.45 -8.10 8.64
N ARG A 108 -6.49 -8.24 9.53
CA ARG A 108 -5.23 -8.87 9.18
C ARG A 108 -5.41 -10.39 9.15
N LYS A 109 -4.80 -10.99 8.16
CA LYS A 109 -4.83 -12.44 8.03
C LYS A 109 -3.99 -13.13 9.09
#